data_b23c8c942d6c29149f1cae41e6e55bfd
#
_entry.id   b23c8c942d6c29149f1cae41e6e55bfd
#
_cell.length_a   1.000
_cell.length_b   1.000
_cell.length_c   1.000
_cell.angle_alpha   90.00
_cell.angle_beta   90.00
_cell.angle_gamma   90.00
#
_symmetry.space_group_name_H-M   'P 1'
#
loop_
_entity.id
_entity.type
_entity.pdbx_description
1 polymer ?
#
loop_
_entity_poly.entity_id
_entity_poly.type
_entity_poly.pdbx_seq_one_letter_code
_entity_poly.pdbx_strand_id
1 'polypeptide(L)'
;MSNCFFKKEVSVNFFKNNSPITLVHRKDLAKKRDFILHLNNHVEIYAYISGDVDYIVEEQYISLKHGDIIIILPNEIHVPVIKSEGEYERIYMLLPLDAFDDFEFNPVLQFASLKNHKISLPDDKKVRFFNLIEQISSMHDNLGTQGQRMIASGLFLEAQGILVNAINSLEDFGEPGISHEVSKQIRDVLNYIGEHAQEIDCVKSIAKHFYISPQYLSSSFKKQVGININEYLRIKKLLWQNIFWKTKKTLQKLHMNVVFQTVRIL
;
A
#
# COMPACT_ATOMS: atom_id res chain seq x y z
N MET A 1 -0.43 -12.39 23.83
CA MET A 1 -1.84 -12.74 23.53
C MET A 1 -2.26 -11.84 22.39
N SER A 2 -2.78 -12.38 21.28
CA SER A 2 -3.19 -11.57 20.14
C SER A 2 -4.42 -10.74 20.54
N ASN A 3 -4.34 -9.41 20.36
CA ASN A 3 -5.46 -8.49 20.64
C ASN A 3 -6.45 -8.47 19.46
N CYS A 4 -6.56 -9.55 18.70
CA CYS A 4 -7.43 -9.66 17.53
C CYS A 4 -8.82 -10.13 17.97
N PHE A 5 -9.85 -9.32 17.71
CA PHE A 5 -11.24 -9.67 18.00
C PHE A 5 -11.79 -10.63 16.95
N PHE A 6 -11.49 -10.38 15.67
CA PHE A 6 -11.75 -11.33 14.60
C PHE A 6 -10.81 -11.11 13.40
N LYS A 7 -10.61 -12.17 12.62
CA LYS A 7 -9.96 -12.15 11.31
C LYS A 7 -10.72 -13.11 10.40
N LYS A 8 -11.16 -12.62 9.25
CA LYS A 8 -11.64 -13.46 8.14
C LYS A 8 -10.70 -13.28 6.95
N GLU A 9 -10.39 -14.38 6.28
CA GLU A 9 -9.48 -14.36 5.13
C GLU A 9 -10.05 -15.23 4.01
N VAL A 10 -10.12 -14.68 2.80
CA VAL A 10 -10.57 -15.37 1.59
C VAL A 10 -9.53 -15.20 0.50
N SER A 11 -9.17 -16.29 -0.15
CA SER A 11 -8.23 -16.28 -1.27
C SER A 11 -8.88 -16.88 -2.52
N VAL A 12 -8.75 -16.19 -3.64
CA VAL A 12 -9.34 -16.59 -4.93
C VAL A 12 -8.30 -16.49 -6.04
N ASN A 13 -8.17 -17.56 -6.84
CA ASN A 13 -7.40 -17.53 -8.08
C ASN A 13 -8.36 -17.36 -9.24
N PHE A 14 -8.08 -16.41 -10.12
CA PHE A 14 -8.82 -16.25 -11.37
C PHE A 14 -8.47 -17.38 -12.36
N PHE A 15 -7.19 -17.67 -12.49
CA PHE A 15 -6.67 -18.74 -13.35
C PHE A 15 -5.81 -19.71 -12.55
N LYS A 16 -5.68 -20.93 -13.07
CA LYS A 16 -5.03 -22.04 -12.35
C LYS A 16 -3.57 -21.75 -11.98
N ASN A 17 -2.88 -20.98 -12.81
CA ASN A 17 -1.43 -20.72 -12.65
C ASN A 17 -1.12 -19.36 -12.00
N ASN A 18 -2.14 -18.53 -11.74
CA ASN A 18 -1.93 -17.20 -11.19
C ASN A 18 -1.93 -17.27 -9.66
N SER A 19 -1.22 -16.33 -9.06
CA SER A 19 -1.22 -16.17 -7.61
C SER A 19 -2.59 -15.71 -7.11
N PRO A 20 -3.05 -16.17 -5.93
CA PRO A 20 -4.36 -15.83 -5.42
C PRO A 20 -4.45 -14.38 -4.98
N ILE A 21 -5.56 -13.72 -5.29
CA ILE A 21 -5.97 -12.50 -4.62
C ILE A 21 -6.47 -12.88 -3.23
N THR A 22 -5.95 -12.20 -2.21
CA THR A 22 -6.35 -12.46 -0.82
C THR A 22 -7.07 -11.25 -0.26
N LEU A 23 -8.26 -11.46 0.32
CA LEU A 23 -9.01 -10.48 1.07
C LEU A 23 -8.97 -10.82 2.54
N VAL A 24 -8.64 -9.87 3.38
CA VAL A 24 -8.63 -10.00 4.83
C VAL A 24 -9.48 -8.91 5.46
N HIS A 25 -10.51 -9.31 6.22
CA HIS A 25 -11.27 -8.43 7.09
C HIS A 25 -10.82 -8.66 8.53
N ARG A 26 -10.40 -7.61 9.19
CA ARG A 26 -9.78 -7.72 10.51
C ARG A 26 -10.21 -6.60 11.45
N LYS A 27 -10.47 -6.98 12.72
CA LYS A 27 -10.73 -6.07 13.83
C LYS A 27 -9.80 -6.41 15.00
N ASP A 28 -9.02 -5.43 15.43
CA ASP A 28 -8.03 -5.57 16.52
C ASP A 28 -8.25 -4.49 17.57
N LEU A 29 -7.62 -4.71 18.74
CA LEU A 29 -7.32 -3.63 19.66
C LEU A 29 -5.99 -2.99 19.22
N ALA A 30 -6.06 -1.82 18.61
CA ALA A 30 -4.88 -1.10 18.18
C ALA A 30 -4.13 -0.50 19.36
N LYS A 31 -2.81 -0.73 19.40
CA LYS A 31 -1.88 -0.11 20.34
C LYS A 31 -0.75 0.55 19.59
N LYS A 32 -0.25 1.67 20.08
CA LYS A 32 0.81 2.46 19.40
C LYS A 32 2.09 1.69 19.07
N ARG A 33 2.30 0.51 19.68
CA ARG A 33 3.51 -0.31 19.49
C ARG A 33 3.33 -1.53 18.60
N ASP A 34 2.10 -1.83 18.18
CA ASP A 34 1.77 -3.11 17.53
C ASP A 34 2.01 -3.12 16.02
N PHE A 35 2.19 -1.95 15.40
CA PHE A 35 2.35 -1.85 13.96
C PHE A 35 3.81 -1.61 13.59
N ILE A 36 4.33 -2.56 12.83
CA ILE A 36 5.68 -2.53 12.28
C ILE A 36 5.58 -2.05 10.83
N LEU A 37 6.44 -1.13 10.46
CA LEU A 37 6.64 -0.71 9.09
C LEU A 37 6.96 -1.94 8.24
N HIS A 38 6.20 -2.15 7.17
CA HIS A 38 6.36 -3.30 6.29
C HIS A 38 6.23 -2.91 4.82
N LEU A 39 6.54 -3.85 3.98
CA LEU A 39 6.50 -3.77 2.54
C LEU A 39 5.82 -5.01 2.02
N ASN A 40 5.12 -4.84 0.92
CA ASN A 40 4.54 -5.93 0.16
C ASN A 40 5.15 -6.00 -1.24
N ASN A 41 5.16 -7.18 -1.83
CA ASN A 41 5.43 -7.35 -3.27
C ASN A 41 4.13 -7.42 -4.10
N HIS A 42 3.01 -7.07 -3.48
CA HIS A 42 1.66 -7.04 -4.03
C HIS A 42 1.16 -5.58 -4.05
N VAL A 43 0.16 -5.28 -4.85
CA VAL A 43 -0.68 -4.12 -4.59
C VAL A 43 -1.55 -4.42 -3.39
N GLU A 44 -1.58 -3.52 -2.41
CA GLU A 44 -2.50 -3.60 -1.28
C GLU A 44 -3.60 -2.54 -1.44
N ILE A 45 -4.84 -2.98 -1.44
CA ILE A 45 -6.01 -2.12 -1.37
C ILE A 45 -6.52 -2.19 0.05
N TYR A 46 -6.32 -1.11 0.77
CA TYR A 46 -6.69 -0.99 2.17
C TYR A 46 -7.96 -0.14 2.30
N ALA A 47 -9.02 -0.69 2.90
CA ALA A 47 -10.27 0.01 3.17
C ALA A 47 -10.46 0.19 4.68
N TYR A 48 -10.54 1.46 5.09
CA TYR A 48 -10.69 1.84 6.48
C TYR A 48 -12.17 1.81 6.91
N ILE A 49 -12.45 1.16 8.03
CA ILE A 49 -13.79 1.06 8.60
C ILE A 49 -13.91 1.90 9.85
N SER A 50 -13.10 1.63 10.88
CA SER A 50 -13.21 2.35 12.15
C SER A 50 -11.91 2.33 12.94
N GLY A 51 -11.77 3.26 13.87
CA GLY A 51 -10.64 3.45 14.77
C GLY A 51 -10.17 4.89 14.79
N ASP A 52 -9.14 5.20 15.57
CA ASP A 52 -8.49 6.50 15.57
C ASP A 52 -7.08 6.34 14.98
N VAL A 53 -7.06 6.20 13.65
CA VAL A 53 -5.88 5.81 12.88
C VAL A 53 -5.77 6.67 11.63
N ASP A 54 -4.59 7.19 11.39
CA ASP A 54 -4.18 7.73 10.10
C ASP A 54 -3.21 6.75 9.43
N TYR A 55 -2.72 7.08 8.25
CA TYR A 55 -1.84 6.20 7.51
C TYR A 55 -0.65 6.98 6.91
N ILE A 56 0.49 6.34 6.83
CA ILE A 56 1.62 6.86 6.06
C ILE A 56 1.89 5.87 4.93
N VAL A 57 1.96 6.38 3.71
CA VAL A 57 2.43 5.64 2.54
C VAL A 57 3.53 6.50 1.91
N GLU A 58 4.74 5.96 1.88
CA GLU A 58 5.91 6.67 1.42
C GLU A 58 6.09 8.01 2.17
N GLU A 59 6.06 9.14 1.48
CA GLU A 59 6.17 10.48 2.03
C GLU A 59 4.81 11.11 2.37
N GLN A 60 3.71 10.40 2.06
CA GLN A 60 2.36 10.93 2.23
C GLN A 60 1.76 10.53 3.58
N TYR A 61 1.33 11.51 4.34
CA TYR A 61 0.51 11.31 5.54
C TYR A 61 -0.96 11.47 5.18
N ILE A 62 -1.74 10.44 5.45
CA ILE A 62 -3.12 10.32 5.01
C ILE A 62 -4.04 10.25 6.22
N SER A 63 -4.86 11.28 6.43
CA SER A 63 -5.96 11.22 7.39
C SER A 63 -7.12 10.42 6.84
N LEU A 64 -7.62 9.50 7.66
CA LEU A 64 -8.66 8.55 7.28
C LEU A 64 -10.03 8.93 7.85
N LYS A 65 -11.05 8.75 7.01
CA LYS A 65 -12.46 8.77 7.37
C LYS A 65 -13.10 7.43 6.99
N HIS A 66 -14.17 7.07 7.68
CA HIS A 66 -14.92 5.85 7.37
C HIS A 66 -15.19 5.70 5.87
N GLY A 67 -14.80 4.56 5.32
CA GLY A 67 -14.96 4.23 3.91
C GLY A 67 -13.89 4.79 2.98
N ASP A 68 -12.86 5.47 3.49
CA ASP A 68 -11.69 5.82 2.69
C ASP A 68 -10.90 4.55 2.30
N ILE A 69 -10.36 4.58 1.11
CA ILE A 69 -9.55 3.49 0.55
C ILE A 69 -8.16 4.02 0.26
N ILE A 70 -7.15 3.25 0.64
CA ILE A 70 -5.74 3.52 0.30
C ILE A 70 -5.30 2.43 -0.67
N ILE A 71 -4.59 2.84 -1.73
CA ILE A 71 -3.90 1.94 -2.64
C ILE A 71 -2.40 2.08 -2.41
N ILE A 72 -1.77 0.96 -2.11
CA ILE A 72 -0.34 0.87 -1.81
C ILE A 72 0.29 -0.01 -2.88
N LEU A 73 1.27 0.53 -3.58
CA LEU A 73 1.96 -0.19 -4.65
C LEU A 73 3.04 -1.12 -4.10
N PRO A 74 3.49 -2.10 -4.90
CA PRO A 74 4.57 -2.98 -4.48
C PRO A 74 5.84 -2.23 -4.10
N ASN A 75 6.42 -2.62 -2.97
CA ASN A 75 7.62 -2.06 -2.36
C ASN A 75 7.47 -0.62 -1.80
N GLU A 76 6.26 -0.08 -1.72
CA GLU A 76 6.02 1.15 -0.98
C GLU A 76 6.02 0.91 0.53
N ILE A 77 6.73 1.78 1.22
CA ILE A 77 6.75 1.79 2.69
C ILE A 77 5.41 2.31 3.19
N HIS A 78 4.77 1.54 4.06
CA HIS A 78 3.50 1.98 4.64
C HIS A 78 3.34 1.53 6.08
N VAL A 79 2.60 2.32 6.85
CA VAL A 79 2.32 2.04 8.27
C VAL A 79 1.08 2.79 8.75
N PRO A 80 0.20 2.15 9.53
CA PRO A 80 -0.86 2.85 10.24
C PRO A 80 -0.28 3.67 11.40
N VAL A 81 -0.76 4.88 11.57
CA VAL A 81 -0.42 5.78 12.67
C VAL A 81 -1.55 5.76 13.68
N ILE A 82 -1.37 5.03 14.76
CA ILE A 82 -2.36 4.93 15.83
C ILE A 82 -2.32 6.21 16.67
N LYS A 83 -3.39 7.00 16.62
CA LYS A 83 -3.52 8.25 17.38
C LYS A 83 -3.93 7.99 18.82
N SER A 84 -4.95 7.15 19.01
CA SER A 84 -5.36 6.65 20.32
C SER A 84 -5.54 5.13 20.32
N GLU A 85 -5.35 4.49 21.47
CA GLU A 85 -5.59 3.05 21.62
C GLU A 85 -7.08 2.77 21.63
N GLY A 86 -7.53 1.74 20.92
CA GLY A 86 -8.93 1.38 20.82
C GLY A 86 -9.20 0.34 19.73
N GLU A 87 -10.46 0.09 19.49
CA GLU A 87 -10.86 -0.80 18.39
C GLU A 87 -10.45 -0.22 17.04
N TYR A 88 -9.90 -1.06 16.18
CA TYR A 88 -9.45 -0.72 14.84
C TYR A 88 -9.91 -1.79 13.86
N GLU A 89 -10.76 -1.39 12.93
CA GLU A 89 -11.35 -2.29 11.95
C GLU A 89 -11.02 -1.84 10.54
N ARG A 90 -10.57 -2.80 9.73
CA ARG A 90 -10.13 -2.59 8.37
C ARG A 90 -10.30 -3.84 7.52
N ILE A 91 -10.36 -3.60 6.22
CA ILE A 91 -10.27 -4.63 5.20
C ILE A 91 -9.07 -4.32 4.33
N TYR A 92 -8.31 -5.34 3.95
CA TYR A 92 -7.28 -5.17 2.95
C TYR A 92 -7.31 -6.32 1.95
N MET A 93 -7.05 -5.98 0.69
CA MET A 93 -6.90 -6.94 -0.40
C MET A 93 -5.45 -6.91 -0.88
N LEU A 94 -4.85 -8.08 -1.00
CA LEU A 94 -3.51 -8.27 -1.56
C LEU A 94 -3.67 -8.78 -3.00
N LEU A 95 -3.26 -7.98 -3.97
CA LEU A 95 -3.32 -8.29 -5.38
C LEU A 95 -1.91 -8.60 -5.89
N PRO A 96 -1.58 -9.86 -6.14
CA PRO A 96 -0.33 -10.23 -6.81
C PRO A 96 -0.26 -9.60 -8.20
N LEU A 97 0.94 -9.24 -8.65
CA LEU A 97 1.13 -8.59 -9.94
C LEU A 97 0.68 -9.45 -11.12
N ASP A 98 0.80 -10.77 -10.97
CA ASP A 98 0.41 -11.78 -11.98
C ASP A 98 -1.09 -12.14 -11.94
N ALA A 99 -1.86 -11.62 -10.99
CA ALA A 99 -3.27 -12.00 -10.83
C ALA A 99 -4.15 -11.67 -12.03
N PHE A 100 -3.71 -10.71 -12.87
CA PHE A 100 -4.45 -10.21 -14.02
C PHE A 100 -3.71 -10.40 -15.36
N ASP A 101 -2.62 -11.15 -15.41
CA ASP A 101 -1.80 -11.29 -16.61
C ASP A 101 -2.55 -11.89 -17.81
N ASP A 102 -3.56 -12.71 -17.56
CA ASP A 102 -4.39 -13.33 -18.60
C ASP A 102 -5.64 -12.50 -18.99
N PHE A 103 -5.81 -11.30 -18.40
CA PHE A 103 -6.89 -10.39 -18.78
C PHE A 103 -6.41 -9.35 -19.80
N GLU A 104 -7.31 -8.90 -20.68
CA GLU A 104 -7.05 -7.76 -21.59
C GLU A 104 -6.83 -6.44 -20.83
N PHE A 105 -7.30 -6.36 -19.58
CA PHE A 105 -7.16 -5.21 -18.70
C PHE A 105 -6.47 -5.63 -17.40
N ASN A 106 -5.58 -4.78 -16.92
CA ASN A 106 -4.89 -5.00 -15.65
C ASN A 106 -5.13 -3.79 -14.73
N PRO A 107 -5.99 -3.91 -13.70
CA PRO A 107 -6.28 -2.79 -12.79
C PRO A 107 -5.04 -2.30 -12.03
N VAL A 108 -4.02 -3.15 -11.86
CA VAL A 108 -2.75 -2.79 -11.22
C VAL A 108 -2.04 -1.66 -11.97
N LEU A 109 -2.12 -1.64 -13.30
CA LEU A 109 -1.54 -0.57 -14.12
C LEU A 109 -2.26 0.77 -13.89
N GLN A 110 -3.57 0.74 -13.67
CA GLN A 110 -4.33 1.95 -13.35
C GLN A 110 -3.97 2.47 -11.94
N PHE A 111 -3.79 1.56 -10.99
CA PHE A 111 -3.36 1.92 -9.64
C PHE A 111 -1.98 2.60 -9.63
N ALA A 112 -1.07 2.16 -10.50
CA ALA A 112 0.25 2.77 -10.64
C ALA A 112 0.23 4.22 -11.18
N SER A 113 -0.86 4.67 -11.78
CA SER A 113 -1.03 6.04 -12.26
C SER A 113 -1.47 7.03 -11.17
N LEU A 114 -1.90 6.52 -10.00
CA LEU A 114 -2.34 7.35 -8.89
C LEU A 114 -1.22 8.23 -8.35
N LYS A 115 -1.45 9.55 -8.36
CA LYS A 115 -0.58 10.52 -7.68
C LYS A 115 -0.80 10.54 -6.16
N ASN A 116 -1.99 10.15 -5.75
CA ASN A 116 -2.44 10.11 -4.37
C ASN A 116 -2.85 8.70 -4.02
N HIS A 117 -2.36 8.19 -2.91
CA HIS A 117 -2.70 6.84 -2.46
C HIS A 117 -4.16 6.70 -2.00
N LYS A 118 -4.85 7.81 -1.73
CA LYS A 118 -6.21 7.81 -1.15
C LYS A 118 -7.28 7.99 -2.21
N ILE A 119 -8.32 7.16 -2.11
CA ILE A 119 -9.56 7.24 -2.87
C ILE A 119 -10.71 7.40 -1.89
N SER A 120 -11.57 8.40 -2.11
CA SER A 120 -12.83 8.56 -1.39
C SER A 120 -13.96 8.32 -2.40
N LEU A 121 -14.66 7.20 -2.24
CA LEU A 121 -15.77 6.85 -3.13
C LEU A 121 -17.01 7.71 -2.84
N PRO A 122 -17.81 8.06 -3.89
CA PRO A 122 -19.17 8.53 -3.71
C PRO A 122 -20.01 7.55 -2.88
N ASP A 123 -21.00 8.04 -2.16
CA ASP A 123 -21.73 7.21 -1.16
C ASP A 123 -22.38 5.96 -1.77
N ASP A 124 -22.97 6.05 -2.97
CA ASP A 124 -23.56 4.93 -3.67
C ASP A 124 -22.51 3.87 -4.05
N LYS A 125 -21.35 4.28 -4.52
CA LYS A 125 -20.22 3.42 -4.87
C LYS A 125 -19.56 2.83 -3.63
N LYS A 126 -19.45 3.63 -2.56
CA LYS A 126 -18.96 3.17 -1.27
C LYS A 126 -19.81 2.03 -0.71
N VAL A 127 -21.12 2.24 -0.64
CA VAL A 127 -22.08 1.19 -0.19
C VAL A 127 -21.93 -0.06 -1.06
N ARG A 128 -21.88 0.09 -2.38
CA ARG A 128 -21.72 -1.05 -3.29
C ARG A 128 -20.41 -1.78 -3.07
N PHE A 129 -19.31 -1.05 -2.97
CA PHE A 129 -17.97 -1.62 -2.74
C PHE A 129 -17.94 -2.45 -1.44
N PHE A 130 -18.39 -1.89 -0.32
CA PHE A 130 -18.39 -2.61 0.96
C PHE A 130 -19.33 -3.82 0.96
N ASN A 131 -20.49 -3.74 0.30
CA ASN A 131 -21.40 -4.90 0.12
C ASN A 131 -20.73 -6.03 -0.68
N LEU A 132 -19.97 -5.73 -1.73
CA LEU A 132 -19.19 -6.74 -2.47
C LEU A 132 -18.15 -7.41 -1.58
N ILE A 133 -17.42 -6.62 -0.81
CA ILE A 133 -16.40 -7.13 0.12
C ILE A 133 -17.01 -8.02 1.20
N GLU A 134 -18.16 -7.64 1.74
CA GLU A 134 -18.88 -8.45 2.72
C GLU A 134 -19.37 -9.79 2.11
N GLN A 135 -19.90 -9.76 0.91
CA GLN A 135 -20.30 -10.98 0.19
C GLN A 135 -19.11 -11.91 -0.01
N ILE A 136 -17.96 -11.40 -0.47
CA ILE A 136 -16.72 -12.18 -0.63
C ILE A 136 -16.29 -12.76 0.73
N SER A 137 -16.27 -11.94 1.78
CA SER A 137 -15.87 -12.38 3.13
C SER A 137 -16.78 -13.46 3.71
N SER A 138 -18.08 -13.44 3.36
CA SER A 138 -19.04 -14.45 3.79
C SER A 138 -18.87 -15.81 3.11
N MET A 139 -18.14 -15.85 1.99
CA MET A 139 -17.91 -17.08 1.21
C MET A 139 -16.69 -17.89 1.71
N HIS A 140 -16.00 -17.43 2.74
CA HIS A 140 -14.73 -18.02 3.22
C HIS A 140 -14.75 -19.55 3.33
N ASP A 141 -15.83 -20.13 3.90
CA ASP A 141 -15.93 -21.58 4.13
C ASP A 141 -16.53 -22.33 2.91
N ASN A 142 -16.91 -21.60 1.86
CA ASN A 142 -17.74 -22.10 0.76
C ASN A 142 -17.06 -22.05 -0.63
N LEU A 143 -15.74 -21.75 -0.73
CA LEU A 143 -15.06 -21.71 -2.03
C LEU A 143 -14.66 -23.11 -2.57
N GLY A 144 -15.34 -24.17 -2.12
CA GLY A 144 -15.07 -25.53 -2.52
C GLY A 144 -15.47 -25.86 -3.97
N THR A 145 -16.51 -25.24 -4.50
CA THR A 145 -17.01 -25.51 -5.85
C THR A 145 -16.50 -24.53 -6.89
N GLN A 146 -16.47 -24.95 -8.16
CA GLN A 146 -16.10 -24.07 -9.27
C GLN A 146 -17.05 -22.87 -9.37
N GLY A 147 -18.35 -23.08 -9.21
CA GLY A 147 -19.35 -22.01 -9.26
C GLY A 147 -19.13 -20.93 -8.19
N GLN A 148 -18.79 -21.35 -6.97
CA GLN A 148 -18.47 -20.40 -5.88
C GLN A 148 -17.23 -19.58 -6.16
N ARG A 149 -16.18 -20.20 -6.71
CA ARG A 149 -14.98 -19.47 -7.15
C ARG A 149 -15.29 -18.47 -8.26
N MET A 150 -16.12 -18.84 -9.24
CA MET A 150 -16.57 -17.95 -10.31
C MET A 150 -17.34 -16.74 -9.75
N ILE A 151 -18.24 -16.95 -8.80
CA ILE A 151 -18.98 -15.85 -8.15
C ILE A 151 -18.03 -14.94 -7.40
N ALA A 152 -17.13 -15.49 -6.58
CA ALA A 152 -16.13 -14.69 -5.85
C ALA A 152 -15.25 -13.88 -6.81
N SER A 153 -14.79 -14.47 -7.91
CA SER A 153 -14.02 -13.78 -8.93
C SER A 153 -14.80 -12.61 -9.56
N GLY A 154 -16.08 -12.82 -9.87
CA GLY A 154 -16.94 -11.75 -10.40
C GLY A 154 -17.11 -10.59 -9.41
N LEU A 155 -17.31 -10.89 -8.13
CA LEU A 155 -17.41 -9.88 -7.06
C LEU A 155 -16.07 -9.10 -6.89
N PHE A 156 -14.94 -9.79 -6.94
CA PHE A 156 -13.61 -9.14 -6.93
C PHE A 156 -13.44 -8.22 -8.14
N LEU A 157 -13.77 -8.67 -9.35
CA LEU A 157 -13.63 -7.86 -10.56
C LEU A 157 -14.54 -6.62 -10.52
N GLU A 158 -15.77 -6.76 -10.02
CA GLU A 158 -16.66 -5.61 -9.86
C GLU A 158 -16.08 -4.60 -8.85
N ALA A 159 -15.56 -5.06 -7.72
CA ALA A 159 -14.90 -4.19 -6.74
C ALA A 159 -13.71 -3.43 -7.35
N GLN A 160 -12.86 -4.12 -8.14
CA GLN A 160 -11.76 -3.47 -8.86
C GLN A 160 -12.26 -2.45 -9.88
N GLY A 161 -13.32 -2.77 -10.64
CA GLY A 161 -13.92 -1.86 -11.61
C GLY A 161 -14.44 -0.56 -10.97
N ILE A 162 -15.02 -0.63 -9.78
CA ILE A 162 -15.42 0.55 -9.01
C ILE A 162 -14.21 1.44 -8.70
N LEU A 163 -13.10 0.85 -8.25
CA LEU A 163 -11.89 1.59 -7.92
C LEU A 163 -11.24 2.22 -9.15
N VAL A 164 -11.11 1.47 -10.25
CA VAL A 164 -10.56 1.97 -11.52
C VAL A 164 -11.38 3.15 -12.06
N ASN A 165 -12.71 3.03 -12.03
CA ASN A 165 -13.58 4.13 -12.45
C ASN A 165 -13.44 5.36 -11.56
N ALA A 166 -13.27 5.17 -10.24
CA ALA A 166 -13.03 6.27 -9.32
C ALA A 166 -11.68 6.96 -9.61
N ILE A 167 -10.62 6.20 -9.90
CA ILE A 167 -9.30 6.75 -10.26
C ILE A 167 -9.40 7.59 -11.53
N ASN A 168 -10.02 7.06 -12.58
CA ASN A 168 -10.17 7.77 -13.86
C ASN A 168 -10.96 9.08 -13.70
N SER A 169 -11.86 9.13 -12.70
CA SER A 169 -12.61 10.36 -12.38
C SER A 169 -11.80 11.36 -11.54
N LEU A 170 -10.71 10.93 -10.88
CA LEU A 170 -9.85 11.79 -10.06
C LEU A 170 -8.86 12.62 -10.87
N GLU A 171 -8.63 12.30 -12.15
CA GLU A 171 -7.76 13.09 -13.03
C GLU A 171 -8.24 14.54 -13.18
N ASP A 172 -9.52 14.84 -12.88
CA ASP A 172 -10.13 16.17 -12.89
C ASP A 172 -10.13 16.91 -11.53
N PHE A 173 -9.79 16.27 -10.43
CA PHE A 173 -9.87 16.85 -9.08
C PHE A 173 -8.50 17.01 -8.43
N GLY A 174 -8.03 18.25 -8.45
CA GLY A 174 -6.93 18.89 -7.78
C GLY A 174 -6.24 18.23 -6.57
N GLU A 175 -5.22 18.91 -6.11
CA GLU A 175 -4.21 18.49 -5.12
C GLU A 175 -4.75 17.73 -3.89
N PRO A 176 -3.94 16.79 -3.34
CA PRO A 176 -4.31 16.02 -2.15
C PRO A 176 -4.62 16.95 -0.98
N GLY A 177 -5.72 16.67 -0.31
CA GLY A 177 -6.01 17.32 0.98
C GLY A 177 -4.87 17.06 1.96
N ILE A 178 -4.00 18.04 2.11
CA ILE A 178 -2.87 18.00 3.04
C ILE A 178 -3.43 17.92 4.45
N SER A 179 -3.22 16.78 5.12
CA SER A 179 -3.55 16.65 6.53
C SER A 179 -2.70 17.64 7.34
N HIS A 180 -3.37 18.47 8.16
CA HIS A 180 -2.70 19.45 9.03
C HIS A 180 -2.00 18.81 10.25
N GLU A 181 -2.09 17.49 10.46
CA GLU A 181 -1.59 16.82 11.66
C GLU A 181 -0.08 16.53 11.66
N VAL A 182 0.54 16.42 10.49
CA VAL A 182 2.00 16.37 10.39
C VAL A 182 2.55 17.75 10.09
N SER A 183 3.50 18.21 10.91
CA SER A 183 4.12 19.49 10.67
C SER A 183 4.79 19.53 9.30
N LYS A 184 4.75 20.71 8.65
CA LYS A 184 5.45 20.93 7.37
C LYS A 184 6.90 20.43 7.43
N GLN A 185 7.58 20.68 8.54
CA GLN A 185 8.98 20.27 8.75
C GLN A 185 9.18 18.75 8.68
N ILE A 186 8.28 17.95 9.24
CA ILE A 186 8.39 16.48 9.19
C ILE A 186 8.02 15.96 7.80
N ARG A 187 7.09 16.58 7.08
CA ARG A 187 6.83 16.26 5.66
C ARG A 187 8.05 16.53 4.79
N ASP A 188 8.67 17.70 4.97
CA ASP A 188 9.88 18.05 4.22
C ASP A 188 11.04 17.07 4.52
N VAL A 189 11.14 16.58 5.76
CA VAL A 189 12.09 15.52 6.16
C VAL A 189 11.76 14.19 5.47
N LEU A 190 10.50 13.78 5.41
CA LEU A 190 10.08 12.55 4.72
C LEU A 190 10.44 12.61 3.23
N ASN A 191 10.10 13.72 2.55
CA ASN A 191 10.43 13.94 1.14
C ASN A 191 11.96 13.89 0.92
N TYR A 192 12.72 14.60 1.75
CA TYR A 192 14.18 14.61 1.66
C TYR A 192 14.79 13.20 1.81
N ILE A 193 14.28 12.40 2.75
CA ILE A 193 14.73 11.02 2.91
C ILE A 193 14.33 10.19 1.69
N GLY A 194 13.11 10.36 1.15
CA GLY A 194 12.64 9.67 -0.05
C GLY A 194 13.57 9.88 -1.25
N GLU A 195 13.96 11.13 -1.49
CA GLU A 195 14.80 11.52 -2.64
C GLU A 195 16.29 11.18 -2.45
N HIS A 196 16.81 11.31 -1.21
CA HIS A 196 18.24 11.28 -0.94
C HIS A 196 18.70 10.13 -0.02
N ALA A 197 17.89 9.09 0.21
CA ALA A 197 18.19 8.03 1.18
C ALA A 197 19.61 7.45 1.03
N GLN A 198 20.12 7.29 -0.19
CA GLN A 198 21.45 6.71 -0.45
C GLN A 198 22.61 7.64 -0.05
N GLU A 199 22.40 8.95 -0.12
CA GLU A 199 23.40 9.98 0.16
C GLU A 199 23.45 10.37 1.65
N ILE A 200 22.37 10.05 2.39
CA ILE A 200 22.25 10.36 3.81
C ILE A 200 23.09 9.39 4.63
N ASP A 201 24.14 9.83 5.26
CA ASP A 201 24.97 8.97 6.14
C ASP A 201 24.25 8.60 7.43
N CYS A 202 23.65 9.58 8.10
CA CYS A 202 23.02 9.42 9.40
C CYS A 202 21.96 10.50 9.68
N VAL A 203 21.17 10.31 10.74
CA VAL A 203 20.16 11.30 11.17
C VAL A 203 20.73 12.66 11.50
N LYS A 204 21.99 12.74 11.91
CA LYS A 204 22.67 14.03 12.17
C LYS A 204 22.82 14.87 10.91
N SER A 205 23.06 14.25 9.74
CA SER A 205 23.13 14.97 8.46
C SER A 205 21.78 15.53 8.04
N ILE A 206 20.69 14.79 8.27
CA ILE A 206 19.32 15.29 8.06
C ILE A 206 19.05 16.49 8.97
N ALA A 207 19.33 16.35 10.27
CA ALA A 207 19.11 17.41 11.25
C ALA A 207 19.90 18.69 10.89
N LYS A 208 21.13 18.54 10.40
CA LYS A 208 21.95 19.65 9.91
C LYS A 208 21.32 20.31 8.67
N HIS A 209 20.82 19.52 7.72
CA HIS A 209 20.17 20.04 6.52
C HIS A 209 18.94 20.92 6.84
N PHE A 210 18.13 20.51 7.84
CA PHE A 210 16.94 21.24 8.27
C PHE A 210 17.20 22.26 9.40
N TYR A 211 18.45 22.50 9.81
CA TYR A 211 18.83 23.44 10.87
C TYR A 211 18.13 23.16 12.21
N ILE A 212 17.98 21.89 12.59
CA ILE A 212 17.37 21.44 13.85
C ILE A 212 18.29 20.51 14.63
N SER A 213 18.02 20.32 15.93
CA SER A 213 18.79 19.37 16.71
C SER A 213 18.42 17.92 16.36
N PRO A 214 19.38 16.97 16.36
CA PRO A 214 19.09 15.56 16.11
C PRO A 214 18.09 14.96 17.11
N GLN A 215 18.10 15.43 18.36
CA GLN A 215 17.17 15.01 19.42
C GLN A 215 15.74 15.46 19.10
N TYR A 216 15.57 16.73 18.72
CA TYR A 216 14.27 17.27 18.32
C TYR A 216 13.75 16.52 17.10
N LEU A 217 14.57 16.35 16.05
CA LEU A 217 14.19 15.62 14.86
C LEU A 217 13.72 14.19 15.19
N SER A 218 14.51 13.43 15.97
CA SER A 218 14.19 12.05 16.32
C SER A 218 12.90 11.94 17.14
N SER A 219 12.69 12.83 18.11
CA SER A 219 11.50 12.83 18.94
C SER A 219 10.24 13.25 18.17
N SER A 220 10.34 14.34 17.37
CA SER A 220 9.25 14.84 16.54
C SER A 220 8.85 13.85 15.45
N PHE A 221 9.83 13.27 14.77
CA PHE A 221 9.59 12.25 13.74
C PHE A 221 8.86 11.04 14.34
N LYS A 222 9.39 10.48 15.45
CA LYS A 222 8.75 9.35 16.13
C LYS A 222 7.34 9.68 16.63
N LYS A 223 7.13 10.89 17.14
CA LYS A 223 5.81 11.34 17.63
C LYS A 223 4.78 11.43 16.51
N GLN A 224 5.17 11.96 15.33
CA GLN A 224 4.27 12.26 14.22
C GLN A 224 4.16 11.11 13.21
N VAL A 225 5.25 10.37 12.97
CA VAL A 225 5.32 9.25 12.01
C VAL A 225 5.10 7.89 12.70
N GLY A 226 5.22 7.84 14.02
CA GLY A 226 5.01 6.61 14.80
C GLY A 226 6.23 5.69 14.90
N ILE A 227 7.24 5.85 14.04
CA ILE A 227 8.44 5.01 13.97
C ILE A 227 9.72 5.81 14.20
N ASN A 228 10.83 5.10 14.43
CA ASN A 228 12.13 5.73 14.58
C ASN A 228 12.69 6.15 13.22
N ILE A 229 13.20 7.40 13.10
CA ILE A 229 13.77 7.92 11.86
C ILE A 229 14.97 7.11 11.34
N ASN A 230 15.79 6.51 12.24
CA ASN A 230 16.90 5.64 11.81
C ASN A 230 16.38 4.35 11.16
N GLU A 231 15.28 3.80 11.68
CA GLU A 231 14.64 2.62 11.11
C GLU A 231 14.03 2.94 9.75
N TYR A 232 13.32 4.05 9.62
CA TYR A 232 12.77 4.54 8.37
C TYR A 232 13.88 4.72 7.31
N LEU A 233 14.96 5.43 7.64
CA LEU A 233 16.10 5.63 6.75
C LEU A 233 16.75 4.30 6.33
N ARG A 234 16.94 3.37 7.26
CA ARG A 234 17.51 2.04 6.98
C ARG A 234 16.66 1.27 5.96
N ILE A 235 15.35 1.30 6.12
CA ILE A 235 14.44 0.60 5.21
C ILE A 235 14.45 1.26 3.83
N LYS A 236 14.41 2.59 3.75
CA LYS A 236 14.54 3.31 2.48
C LYS A 236 15.84 2.97 1.75
N LYS A 237 16.96 2.90 2.45
CA LYS A 237 18.24 2.46 1.87
C LYS A 237 18.20 1.04 1.33
N LEU A 238 17.63 0.09 2.07
CA LEU A 238 17.52 -1.30 1.63
C LEU A 238 16.64 -1.44 0.38
N LEU A 239 15.55 -0.67 0.30
CA LEU A 239 14.68 -0.64 -0.88
C LEU A 239 15.41 -0.16 -2.12
N TRP A 240 16.13 0.96 -2.02
CA TRP A 240 16.93 1.49 -3.11
C TRP A 240 17.94 0.45 -3.62
N GLN A 241 18.62 -0.24 -2.71
CA GLN A 241 19.53 -1.32 -3.07
C GLN A 241 18.83 -2.45 -3.82
N ASN A 242 17.68 -2.91 -3.33
CA ASN A 242 16.91 -3.97 -3.97
C ASN A 242 16.41 -3.58 -5.38
N ILE A 243 15.92 -2.36 -5.56
CA ILE A 243 15.50 -1.82 -6.85
C ILE A 243 16.70 -1.77 -7.79
N PHE A 244 17.82 -1.23 -7.34
CA PHE A 244 19.05 -1.15 -8.13
C PHE A 244 19.54 -2.52 -8.61
N TRP A 245 19.57 -3.54 -7.72
CA TRP A 245 19.98 -4.89 -8.09
C TRP A 245 19.01 -5.57 -9.05
N LYS A 246 17.69 -5.39 -8.88
CA LYS A 246 16.69 -5.92 -9.82
C LYS A 246 16.83 -5.27 -11.20
N THR A 247 16.95 -3.95 -11.27
CA THR A 247 17.15 -3.21 -12.51
C THR A 247 18.44 -3.64 -13.21
N LYS A 248 19.55 -3.75 -12.47
CA LYS A 248 20.83 -4.22 -13.01
C LYS A 248 20.74 -5.63 -13.59
N LYS A 249 20.08 -6.56 -12.89
CA LYS A 249 19.85 -7.93 -13.40
C LYS A 249 18.99 -7.94 -14.67
N THR A 250 17.97 -7.09 -14.73
CA THR A 250 17.09 -6.99 -15.90
C THR A 250 17.85 -6.42 -17.09
N LEU A 251 18.64 -5.37 -16.90
CA LEU A 251 19.49 -4.79 -17.95
C LEU A 251 20.54 -5.78 -18.44
N GLN A 252 21.17 -6.56 -17.54
CA GLN A 252 22.11 -7.62 -17.93
C GLN A 252 21.43 -8.73 -18.74
N LYS A 253 20.20 -9.15 -18.38
CA LYS A 253 19.42 -10.10 -19.17
C LYS A 253 19.06 -9.57 -20.55
N LEU A 254 18.65 -8.30 -20.65
CA LEU A 254 18.35 -7.64 -21.91
C LEU A 254 19.61 -7.55 -22.77
N HIS A 255 20.73 -7.14 -22.21
CA HIS A 255 22.01 -7.07 -22.93
C HIS A 255 22.46 -8.44 -23.45
N MET A 256 22.37 -9.49 -22.61
CA MET A 256 22.67 -10.86 -23.03
C MET A 256 21.75 -11.33 -24.17
N ASN A 257 20.46 -11.06 -24.08
CA ASN A 257 19.52 -11.45 -25.14
C ASN A 257 19.79 -10.74 -26.46
N VAL A 258 20.15 -9.46 -26.43
CA VAL A 258 20.54 -8.70 -27.64
C VAL A 258 21.82 -9.26 -28.23
N VAL A 259 22.84 -9.55 -27.44
CA VAL A 259 24.10 -10.14 -27.90
C VAL A 259 23.87 -11.53 -28.51
N PHE A 260 23.05 -12.38 -27.88
CA PHE A 260 22.73 -13.70 -28.42
C PHE A 260 21.91 -13.67 -29.71
N GLN A 261 21.02 -12.69 -29.88
CA GLN A 261 20.30 -12.53 -31.15
C GLN A 261 21.22 -12.04 -32.28
N THR A 262 22.16 -11.13 -31.98
CA THR A 262 23.11 -10.63 -32.98
C THR A 262 24.09 -11.70 -33.46
N VAL A 263 24.50 -12.63 -32.57
CA VAL A 263 25.41 -13.75 -32.92
C VAL A 263 24.68 -14.85 -33.72
N ARG A 264 23.36 -14.88 -33.72
CA ARG A 264 22.57 -15.87 -34.50
C ARG A 264 22.30 -15.44 -35.96
N ILE A 265 22.69 -14.23 -36.35
CA ILE A 265 22.45 -13.66 -37.69
C ILE A 265 23.77 -13.60 -38.49
N LEU A 266 24.89 -14.01 -37.93
CA LEU A 266 26.18 -14.22 -38.60
C LEU A 266 26.49 -15.72 -38.73
#